data_463719474e06e0ec656a663ff711200b
#
_entry.id   463719474e06e0ec656a663ff711200b
#
_cell.length_a   1.000
_cell.length_b   1.000
_cell.length_c   1.000
_cell.angle_alpha   90.00
_cell.angle_beta   90.00
_cell.angle_gamma   90.00
#
_symmetry.space_group_name_H-M   'P 1'
#
loop_
_entity.id
_entity.type
_entity.pdbx_description
1 polymer ?
#
loop_
_entity_poly.entity_id
_entity_poly.type
_entity_poly.pdbx_seq_one_letter_code
_entity_poly.pdbx_strand_id
1 'polypeptide(L)'
;MAEREDAVAEAEAASGSQGNGDSGTVVSLGDGWDNDDGAGRRPEEDAGRGVVVAFGQTMKTLRLREGLERGEFGRRLGYSASTVASFEQGRRIPSPRTIERADEVLGAGGLLCLWKEQVERAQYPVFFQGMATLEKEAIELLAYDTLVVKGLLQTEEYMRALLAMRRPPLDEETIEQRVTARLARQDIFDRRPAPLLSFVLDEAILRRPYGGKAVLRGQLENLLLIGQRRNVEIQVMPIDREDNAGVNGPFTVVTRKDGKKFVYAEAQGIGSLQTDPEQGVLTAARYGIIRSQALSPRESLDLIEGLLGSL
;
A
#
# COMPACT_ATOMS: atom_id res chain seq x y z
N MET A 1 14.33 -19.95 -62.88
CA MET A 1 14.02 -20.24 -61.47
C MET A 1 15.35 -20.45 -60.76
N ALA A 2 16.13 -19.39 -60.74
CA ALA A 2 17.41 -19.23 -60.07
C ALA A 2 17.78 -17.75 -60.24
N GLU A 3 17.48 -16.89 -59.28
CA GLU A 3 17.85 -15.47 -59.20
C GLU A 3 16.97 -14.80 -58.11
N ARG A 4 17.11 -15.21 -56.85
CA ARG A 4 16.56 -14.49 -55.66
C ARG A 4 17.12 -14.98 -54.33
N GLU A 5 18.37 -15.43 -54.27
CA GLU A 5 18.99 -15.85 -52.98
C GLU A 5 20.27 -15.07 -52.59
N ASP A 6 20.62 -13.97 -53.28
CA ASP A 6 21.87 -13.25 -53.00
C ASP A 6 21.69 -11.77 -52.56
N ALA A 7 20.67 -11.48 -51.75
CA ALA A 7 20.44 -10.10 -51.27
C ALA A 7 20.22 -9.95 -49.75
N VAL A 8 20.69 -10.87 -48.91
CA VAL A 8 20.53 -10.80 -47.44
C VAL A 8 21.84 -10.83 -46.65
N ALA A 9 22.99 -10.87 -47.34
CA ALA A 9 24.29 -11.04 -46.66
C ALA A 9 25.23 -9.82 -46.62
N GLU A 10 24.76 -8.60 -46.90
CA GLU A 10 25.63 -7.40 -46.91
C GLU A 10 25.04 -6.18 -46.16
N ALA A 11 24.47 -6.35 -44.98
CA ALA A 11 24.01 -5.22 -44.12
C ALA A 11 24.47 -5.31 -42.66
N GLU A 12 25.53 -6.02 -42.35
CA GLU A 12 26.14 -6.09 -41.01
C GLU A 12 27.58 -5.59 -40.99
N ALA A 13 27.87 -4.39 -41.44
CA ALA A 13 29.14 -3.73 -41.12
C ALA A 13 29.07 -2.25 -41.49
N ALA A 14 28.56 -1.38 -40.61
CA ALA A 14 29.04 0.01 -40.42
C ALA A 14 27.96 0.85 -39.69
N SER A 15 28.05 1.02 -38.42
CA SER A 15 28.05 2.36 -37.77
C SER A 15 28.16 2.19 -36.25
N GLY A 16 29.37 2.25 -35.76
CA GLY A 16 29.60 2.66 -34.39
C GLY A 16 29.48 4.17 -34.34
N SER A 17 28.72 4.71 -33.37
CA SER A 17 28.99 6.02 -32.78
C SER A 17 27.88 6.40 -31.80
N GLN A 18 28.25 6.46 -30.53
CA GLN A 18 27.88 7.44 -29.51
C GLN A 18 26.40 7.90 -29.46
N GLY A 19 25.71 7.47 -28.41
CA GLY A 19 24.51 8.07 -27.92
C GLY A 19 24.50 8.00 -26.38
N ASN A 20 24.73 9.12 -25.73
CA ASN A 20 24.57 9.35 -24.30
C ASN A 20 23.13 8.99 -23.89
N GLY A 21 22.95 7.91 -23.19
CA GLY A 21 21.68 7.52 -22.58
C GLY A 21 21.73 7.80 -21.10
N ASP A 22 20.99 8.79 -20.68
CA ASP A 22 20.67 9.07 -19.28
C ASP A 22 19.91 7.86 -18.72
N SER A 23 20.61 7.06 -17.92
CA SER A 23 20.09 5.83 -17.33
C SER A 23 19.29 6.18 -16.09
N GLY A 24 17.97 6.10 -16.20
CA GLY A 24 17.08 6.04 -15.05
C GLY A 24 17.60 4.98 -14.08
N THR A 25 17.92 5.38 -12.86
CA THR A 25 18.51 4.54 -11.82
C THR A 25 17.54 3.45 -11.42
N VAL A 26 17.67 2.28 -12.04
CA VAL A 26 17.17 1.03 -11.48
C VAL A 26 18.13 0.67 -10.35
N VAL A 27 17.71 0.84 -9.11
CA VAL A 27 18.46 0.31 -7.97
C VAL A 27 18.31 -1.21 -8.01
N SER A 28 19.23 -1.86 -8.71
CA SER A 28 19.45 -3.30 -8.62
C SER A 28 20.06 -3.59 -7.25
N LEU A 29 19.30 -4.18 -6.35
CA LEU A 29 19.84 -4.78 -5.14
C LEU A 29 20.48 -6.11 -5.52
N GLY A 30 21.79 -6.17 -5.34
CA GLY A 30 22.68 -7.23 -5.74
C GLY A 30 22.31 -8.63 -5.25
N ASP A 31 22.74 -9.61 -6.03
CA ASP A 31 22.83 -11.04 -5.73
C ASP A 31 23.65 -11.27 -4.44
N GLY A 32 22.98 -11.84 -3.44
CA GLY A 32 23.60 -12.22 -2.20
C GLY A 32 22.67 -13.13 -1.41
N TRP A 33 22.56 -14.38 -1.85
CA TRP A 33 22.03 -15.47 -1.02
C TRP A 33 23.18 -16.04 -0.21
N ASP A 34 23.57 -15.36 0.86
CA ASP A 34 24.38 -15.97 1.91
C ASP A 34 23.47 -16.44 3.04
N ASN A 35 23.47 -17.76 3.25
CA ASN A 35 22.93 -18.41 4.43
C ASN A 35 23.71 -17.91 5.65
N ASP A 36 23.08 -17.08 6.46
CA ASP A 36 23.50 -16.86 7.84
C ASP A 36 22.35 -17.25 8.76
N ASP A 37 22.60 -18.27 9.60
CA ASP A 37 21.69 -18.84 10.59
C ASP A 37 21.53 -17.92 11.80
N GLY A 38 21.00 -16.74 11.55
CA GLY A 38 20.55 -15.80 12.57
C GLY A 38 19.18 -15.26 12.19
N ALA A 39 18.19 -15.37 13.05
CA ALA A 39 16.85 -14.80 12.88
C ALA A 39 16.93 -13.27 12.71
N GLY A 40 17.57 -12.80 11.64
CA GLY A 40 17.78 -11.43 11.26
C GLY A 40 16.53 -10.86 10.60
N ARG A 41 15.84 -9.95 11.29
CA ARG A 41 14.86 -9.04 10.67
C ARG A 41 15.55 -8.31 9.52
N ARG A 42 14.84 -8.11 8.41
CA ARG A 42 15.41 -7.39 7.26
C ARG A 42 15.81 -5.97 7.70
N PRO A 43 16.99 -5.45 7.29
CA PRO A 43 17.46 -4.10 7.66
C PRO A 43 16.44 -2.98 7.38
N GLU A 44 15.57 -3.19 6.43
CA GLU A 44 14.50 -2.25 6.02
C GLU A 44 13.32 -2.20 7.01
N GLU A 45 13.06 -3.30 7.74
CA GLU A 45 12.06 -3.30 8.84
C GLU A 45 12.60 -2.57 10.08
N ASP A 46 13.91 -2.51 10.24
CA ASP A 46 14.57 -1.83 11.36
C ASP A 46 14.61 -0.29 11.21
N ALA A 47 14.67 0.24 9.99
CA ALA A 47 14.77 1.69 9.78
C ALA A 47 13.53 2.45 10.27
N GLY A 48 12.32 1.96 9.99
CA GLY A 48 11.09 2.56 10.50
C GLY A 48 10.95 2.41 12.01
N ARG A 49 11.38 1.27 12.55
CA ARG A 49 11.37 1.00 14.00
C ARG A 49 12.30 1.92 14.77
N GLY A 50 13.49 2.22 14.23
CA GLY A 50 14.42 3.16 14.83
C GLY A 50 13.81 4.54 15.07
N VAL A 51 13.06 5.04 14.11
CA VAL A 51 12.33 6.32 14.22
C VAL A 51 11.29 6.28 15.34
N VAL A 52 10.50 5.22 15.42
CA VAL A 52 9.44 5.09 16.45
C VAL A 52 10.04 4.93 17.84
N VAL A 53 11.13 4.19 17.97
CA VAL A 53 11.87 4.04 19.24
C VAL A 53 12.46 5.40 19.68
N ALA A 54 13.12 6.12 18.79
CA ALA A 54 13.69 7.43 19.09
C ALA A 54 12.61 8.45 19.52
N PHE A 55 11.48 8.48 18.80
CA PHE A 55 10.32 9.27 19.19
C PHE A 55 9.82 8.89 20.59
N GLY A 56 9.63 7.59 20.84
CA GLY A 56 9.16 7.08 22.14
C GLY A 56 10.09 7.46 23.29
N GLN A 57 11.40 7.37 23.09
CA GLN A 57 12.40 7.80 24.07
C GLN A 57 12.36 9.31 24.30
N THR A 58 12.18 10.11 23.26
CA THR A 58 12.02 11.57 23.37
C THR A 58 10.78 11.91 24.20
N MET A 59 9.64 11.30 23.89
CA MET A 59 8.40 11.48 24.65
C MET A 59 8.55 11.08 26.11
N LYS A 60 9.21 9.93 26.40
CA LYS A 60 9.51 9.48 27.75
C LYS A 60 10.37 10.49 28.51
N THR A 61 11.42 11.02 27.88
CA THR A 61 12.33 12.01 28.48
C THR A 61 11.58 13.28 28.85
N LEU A 62 10.74 13.79 27.96
CA LEU A 62 9.90 14.96 28.21
C LEU A 62 8.91 14.72 29.36
N ARG A 63 8.24 13.55 29.38
CA ARG A 63 7.34 13.17 30.46
C ARG A 63 8.04 13.14 31.82
N LEU A 64 9.23 12.56 31.90
CA LEU A 64 10.02 12.50 33.12
C LEU A 64 10.48 13.89 33.55
N ARG A 65 10.84 14.76 32.61
CA ARG A 65 11.18 16.17 32.90
C ARG A 65 10.02 16.92 33.56
N GLU A 66 8.80 16.67 33.09
CA GLU A 66 7.59 17.26 33.67
C GLU A 66 7.12 16.56 34.96
N GLY A 67 7.85 15.55 35.45
CA GLY A 67 7.53 14.82 36.68
C GLY A 67 6.26 13.98 36.61
N LEU A 68 5.76 13.68 35.40
CA LEU A 68 4.51 12.97 35.20
C LEU A 68 4.72 11.44 35.23
N GLU A 69 3.89 10.73 35.99
CA GLU A 69 3.79 9.27 35.90
C GLU A 69 3.00 8.87 34.66
N ARG A 70 3.29 7.64 34.10
CA ARG A 70 2.62 7.12 32.90
C ARG A 70 1.09 7.12 33.02
N GLY A 71 0.57 6.79 34.21
CA GLY A 71 -0.89 6.76 34.46
C GLY A 71 -1.53 8.14 34.37
N GLU A 72 -0.87 9.16 34.89
CA GLU A 72 -1.34 10.53 34.82
C GLU A 72 -1.24 11.09 33.42
N PHE A 73 -0.10 10.91 32.77
CA PHE A 73 0.11 11.30 31.38
C PHE A 73 -0.91 10.62 30.44
N GLY A 74 -1.11 9.32 30.64
CA GLY A 74 -2.11 8.55 29.88
C GLY A 74 -3.53 9.10 30.01
N ARG A 75 -3.95 9.42 31.24
CA ARG A 75 -5.29 10.03 31.48
C ARG A 75 -5.45 11.35 30.71
N ARG A 76 -4.41 12.19 30.65
CA ARG A 76 -4.44 13.47 29.93
C ARG A 76 -4.50 13.29 28.41
N LEU A 77 -4.00 12.14 27.91
CA LEU A 77 -4.04 11.75 26.50
C LEU A 77 -5.26 10.90 26.12
N GLY A 78 -6.02 10.38 27.10
CA GLY A 78 -7.12 9.44 26.87
C GLY A 78 -6.66 7.99 26.70
N TYR A 79 -5.50 7.62 27.28
CA TYR A 79 -4.92 6.27 27.17
C TYR A 79 -4.57 5.66 28.53
N SER A 80 -4.42 4.32 28.57
CA SER A 80 -3.91 3.60 29.74
C SER A 80 -2.41 3.80 29.93
N ALA A 81 -1.89 3.55 31.14
CA ALA A 81 -0.46 3.56 31.43
C ALA A 81 0.32 2.56 30.59
N SER A 82 -0.28 1.39 30.25
CA SER A 82 0.32 0.38 29.40
C SER A 82 0.43 0.84 27.95
N THR A 83 -0.57 1.58 27.45
CA THR A 83 -0.50 2.19 26.11
C THR A 83 0.61 3.25 26.04
N VAL A 84 0.73 4.09 27.07
CA VAL A 84 1.86 5.05 27.16
C VAL A 84 3.19 4.33 27.17
N ALA A 85 3.32 3.23 27.93
CA ALA A 85 4.54 2.43 27.94
C ALA A 85 4.86 1.86 26.54
N SER A 86 3.85 1.41 25.78
CA SER A 86 4.03 0.93 24.41
C SER A 86 4.48 2.04 23.46
N PHE A 87 3.96 3.25 23.60
CA PHE A 87 4.46 4.43 22.85
C PHE A 87 5.92 4.73 23.19
N GLU A 88 6.27 4.81 24.48
CA GLU A 88 7.63 5.12 24.95
C GLU A 88 8.67 4.07 24.55
N GLN A 89 8.25 2.84 24.36
CA GLN A 89 9.11 1.73 23.93
C GLN A 89 9.15 1.54 22.40
N GLY A 90 8.42 2.38 21.66
CA GLY A 90 8.33 2.26 20.22
C GLY A 90 7.61 1.01 19.72
N ARG A 91 6.82 0.36 20.61
CA ARG A 91 6.01 -0.81 20.23
C ARG A 91 4.70 -0.42 19.55
N ARG A 92 4.17 0.75 19.90
CA ARG A 92 2.95 1.30 19.32
C ARG A 92 3.20 2.70 18.78
N ILE A 93 2.59 3.01 17.64
CA ILE A 93 2.70 4.30 16.97
C ILE A 93 1.50 5.18 17.38
N PRO A 94 1.72 6.36 18.00
CA PRO A 94 0.62 7.26 18.31
C PRO A 94 0.10 7.96 17.05
N SER A 95 -1.21 8.29 17.04
CA SER A 95 -1.79 9.09 15.96
C SER A 95 -1.22 10.51 15.94
N PRO A 96 -1.28 11.22 14.80
CA PRO A 96 -0.87 12.62 14.71
C PRO A 96 -1.54 13.52 15.77
N ARG A 97 -2.83 13.32 16.04
CA ARG A 97 -3.56 14.04 17.12
C ARG A 97 -3.03 13.70 18.51
N THR A 98 -2.63 12.44 18.73
CA THR A 98 -2.03 12.02 20.01
C THR A 98 -0.67 12.67 20.19
N ILE A 99 0.14 12.81 19.14
CA ILE A 99 1.44 13.51 19.18
C ILE A 99 1.26 14.98 19.51
N GLU A 100 0.32 15.67 18.86
CA GLU A 100 -0.03 17.07 19.14
C GLU A 100 -0.45 17.24 20.62
N ARG A 101 -1.35 16.38 21.07
CA ARG A 101 -1.81 16.42 22.46
C ARG A 101 -0.70 16.11 23.45
N ALA A 102 0.20 15.20 23.13
CA ALA A 102 1.38 14.91 23.97
C ALA A 102 2.32 16.11 24.04
N ASP A 103 2.55 16.78 22.91
CA ASP A 103 3.38 18.00 22.84
C ASP A 103 2.83 19.10 23.76
N GLU A 104 1.51 19.35 23.67
CA GLU A 104 0.81 20.32 24.55
C GLU A 104 0.92 19.95 26.03
N VAL A 105 0.59 18.70 26.40
CA VAL A 105 0.56 18.24 27.80
C VAL A 105 1.93 18.28 28.44
N LEU A 106 2.99 18.05 27.65
CA LEU A 106 4.38 18.03 28.10
C LEU A 106 5.08 19.40 27.94
N GLY A 107 4.36 20.43 27.47
CA GLY A 107 4.98 21.74 27.23
C GLY A 107 6.20 21.65 26.31
N ALA A 108 6.15 20.74 25.30
CA ALA A 108 7.32 20.40 24.50
C ALA A 108 7.64 21.45 23.42
N GLY A 109 6.78 22.47 23.24
CA GLY A 109 7.04 23.60 22.35
C GLY A 109 7.17 23.19 20.87
N GLY A 110 6.50 22.15 20.43
CA GLY A 110 6.54 21.65 19.07
C GLY A 110 7.56 20.54 18.82
N LEU A 111 8.41 20.18 19.79
CA LEU A 111 9.45 19.17 19.61
C LEU A 111 8.92 17.79 19.22
N LEU A 112 7.79 17.36 19.82
CA LEU A 112 7.18 16.09 19.42
C LEU A 112 6.49 16.20 18.05
N CYS A 113 5.95 17.37 17.73
CA CYS A 113 5.31 17.63 16.45
C CYS A 113 6.27 17.54 15.26
N LEU A 114 7.58 17.79 15.45
CA LEU A 114 8.60 17.61 14.42
C LEU A 114 8.70 16.15 13.93
N TRP A 115 8.32 15.18 14.75
CA TRP A 115 8.36 13.77 14.41
C TRP A 115 7.12 13.26 13.68
N LYS A 116 6.05 14.05 13.59
CA LYS A 116 4.74 13.58 13.07
C LYS A 116 4.85 12.87 11.73
N GLU A 117 5.52 13.49 10.77
CA GLU A 117 5.63 12.95 9.43
C GLU A 117 6.44 11.64 9.40
N GLN A 118 7.58 11.61 10.12
CA GLN A 118 8.45 10.44 10.18
C GLN A 118 7.77 9.28 10.91
N VAL A 119 7.11 9.55 12.02
CA VAL A 119 6.36 8.56 12.81
C VAL A 119 5.16 8.04 12.02
N GLU A 120 4.47 8.90 11.30
CA GLU A 120 3.37 8.51 10.44
C GLU A 120 3.83 7.61 9.28
N ARG A 121 4.97 7.92 8.67
CA ARG A 121 5.56 7.07 7.63
C ARG A 121 6.00 5.71 8.18
N ALA A 122 6.54 5.67 9.40
CA ALA A 122 7.04 4.45 10.02
C ALA A 122 5.96 3.38 10.30
N GLN A 123 4.68 3.75 10.30
CA GLN A 123 3.57 2.77 10.42
C GLN A 123 3.43 1.85 9.18
N TYR A 124 4.01 2.25 8.05
CA TYR A 124 3.96 1.46 6.83
C TYR A 124 5.29 0.72 6.61
N PRO A 125 5.27 -0.49 6.04
CA PRO A 125 6.48 -1.11 5.54
C PRO A 125 7.24 -0.16 4.60
N VAL A 126 8.57 -0.16 4.65
CA VAL A 126 9.42 0.79 3.89
C VAL A 126 9.04 0.80 2.40
N PHE A 127 8.84 -0.40 1.82
CA PHE A 127 8.45 -0.55 0.42
C PHE A 127 7.09 0.10 0.07
N PHE A 128 6.25 0.41 1.07
CA PHE A 128 4.93 1.00 0.86
C PHE A 128 4.85 2.48 1.26
N GLN A 129 5.83 3.03 1.95
CA GLN A 129 5.79 4.41 2.49
C GLN A 129 5.57 5.47 1.40
N GLY A 130 6.25 5.32 0.26
CA GLY A 130 6.06 6.20 -0.89
C GLY A 130 4.63 6.17 -1.43
N MET A 131 4.04 4.98 -1.55
CA MET A 131 2.68 4.79 -2.02
C MET A 131 1.66 5.41 -1.05
N ALA A 132 1.82 5.21 0.26
CA ALA A 132 0.93 5.80 1.27
C ALA A 132 0.91 7.34 1.21
N THR A 133 2.06 7.96 0.92
CA THR A 133 2.14 9.41 0.71
C THR A 133 1.40 9.85 -0.56
N LEU A 134 1.58 9.13 -1.67
CA LEU A 134 0.90 9.42 -2.93
C LEU A 134 -0.62 9.27 -2.83
N GLU A 135 -1.12 8.26 -2.12
CA GLU A 135 -2.56 8.09 -1.88
C GLU A 135 -3.20 9.32 -1.21
N LYS A 136 -2.48 9.97 -0.27
CA LYS A 136 -2.97 11.21 0.39
C LYS A 136 -3.10 12.39 -0.57
N GLU A 137 -2.29 12.45 -1.61
CA GLU A 137 -2.26 13.54 -2.59
C GLU A 137 -3.03 13.22 -3.87
N ALA A 138 -3.51 11.97 -4.02
CA ALA A 138 -4.16 11.50 -5.23
C ALA A 138 -5.41 12.30 -5.57
N ILE A 139 -5.57 12.66 -6.85
CA ILE A 139 -6.84 13.10 -7.44
C ILE A 139 -7.51 11.97 -8.20
N GLU A 140 -6.73 10.95 -8.58
CA GLU A 140 -7.17 9.73 -9.24
C GLU A 140 -6.32 8.56 -8.77
N LEU A 141 -6.95 7.40 -8.55
CA LEU A 141 -6.30 6.14 -8.25
C LEU A 141 -6.93 5.05 -9.09
N LEU A 142 -6.11 4.39 -9.91
CA LEU A 142 -6.48 3.27 -10.77
C LEU A 142 -5.74 2.03 -10.28
N ALA A 143 -6.46 0.97 -9.90
CA ALA A 143 -5.84 -0.24 -9.38
C ALA A 143 -6.37 -1.49 -10.06
N TYR A 144 -5.47 -2.39 -10.45
CA TYR A 144 -5.76 -3.76 -10.87
C TYR A 144 -5.16 -4.73 -9.86
N ASP A 145 -5.97 -5.60 -9.29
CA ASP A 145 -5.58 -6.51 -8.21
C ASP A 145 -5.97 -7.97 -8.55
N THR A 146 -5.00 -8.89 -8.42
CA THR A 146 -5.12 -10.30 -8.84
C THR A 146 -4.91 -11.31 -7.72
N LEU A 147 -4.36 -10.91 -6.58
CA LEU A 147 -3.97 -11.81 -5.48
C LEU A 147 -4.88 -11.70 -4.26
N VAL A 148 -5.21 -10.47 -3.87
CA VAL A 148 -6.05 -10.15 -2.71
C VAL A 148 -6.85 -8.89 -3.03
N VAL A 149 -7.96 -8.67 -2.36
CA VAL A 149 -8.71 -7.41 -2.44
C VAL A 149 -7.79 -6.24 -2.08
N LYS A 150 -7.88 -5.14 -2.84
CA LYS A 150 -7.10 -3.91 -2.59
C LYS A 150 -7.17 -3.47 -1.13
N GLY A 151 -6.04 -3.11 -0.54
CA GLY A 151 -5.96 -2.74 0.88
C GLY A 151 -6.93 -1.63 1.29
N LEU A 152 -7.26 -0.69 0.39
CA LEU A 152 -8.26 0.36 0.63
C LEU A 152 -9.69 -0.19 0.75
N LEU A 153 -9.98 -1.32 0.10
CA LEU A 153 -11.30 -1.96 0.06
C LEU A 153 -11.48 -3.06 1.12
N GLN A 154 -10.44 -3.39 1.90
CA GLN A 154 -10.47 -4.49 2.85
C GLN A 154 -11.25 -4.13 4.13
N THR A 155 -12.00 -5.11 4.67
CA THR A 155 -12.50 -5.03 6.04
C THR A 155 -11.39 -5.31 7.06
N GLU A 156 -11.58 -4.93 8.30
CA GLU A 156 -10.61 -5.19 9.38
C GLU A 156 -10.34 -6.69 9.54
N GLU A 157 -11.37 -7.52 9.54
CA GLU A 157 -11.27 -8.98 9.68
C GLU A 157 -10.49 -9.60 8.52
N TYR A 158 -10.71 -9.11 7.29
CA TYR A 158 -9.97 -9.57 6.11
C TYR A 158 -8.50 -9.16 6.18
N MET A 159 -8.19 -7.92 6.62
CA MET A 159 -6.82 -7.45 6.86
C MET A 159 -6.10 -8.33 7.89
N ARG A 160 -6.74 -8.62 9.03
CA ARG A 160 -6.21 -9.48 10.09
C ARG A 160 -5.92 -10.88 9.57
N ALA A 161 -6.85 -11.48 8.86
CA ALA A 161 -6.67 -12.80 8.27
C ALA A 161 -5.45 -12.86 7.33
N LEU A 162 -5.29 -11.86 6.44
CA LEU A 162 -4.14 -11.79 5.54
C LEU A 162 -2.81 -11.63 6.29
N LEU A 163 -2.77 -10.80 7.33
CA LEU A 163 -1.56 -10.54 8.10
C LEU A 163 -1.17 -11.75 8.95
N ALA A 164 -2.13 -12.46 9.53
CA ALA A 164 -1.91 -13.68 10.30
C ALA A 164 -1.38 -14.86 9.45
N MET A 165 -1.70 -14.88 8.14
CA MET A 165 -1.19 -15.90 7.21
C MET A 165 0.26 -15.67 6.78
N ARG A 166 0.87 -14.52 7.09
CA ARG A 166 2.25 -14.23 6.65
C ARG A 166 3.26 -15.23 7.21
N ARG A 167 4.29 -15.50 6.40
CA ARG A 167 5.46 -16.31 6.81
C ARG A 167 6.73 -15.57 6.39
N PRO A 168 7.67 -15.36 7.32
CA PRO A 168 7.59 -15.63 8.78
C PRO A 168 6.40 -14.92 9.45
N PRO A 169 5.88 -15.46 10.59
CA PRO A 169 4.73 -14.90 11.28
C PRO A 169 5.05 -13.51 11.85
N LEU A 170 4.07 -12.62 11.80
CA LEU A 170 4.15 -11.33 12.47
C LEU A 170 3.70 -11.48 13.93
N ASP A 171 4.29 -10.68 14.83
CA ASP A 171 3.76 -10.54 16.18
C ASP A 171 2.43 -9.77 16.18
N GLU A 172 1.62 -10.00 17.22
CA GLU A 172 0.27 -9.42 17.33
C GLU A 172 0.31 -7.88 17.31
N GLU A 173 1.30 -7.27 17.94
CA GLU A 173 1.44 -5.83 17.99
C GLU A 173 1.71 -5.24 16.58
N THR A 174 2.54 -5.90 15.78
CA THR A 174 2.78 -5.55 14.38
C THR A 174 1.52 -5.70 13.54
N ILE A 175 0.71 -6.75 13.78
CA ILE A 175 -0.58 -6.93 13.10
C ILE A 175 -1.50 -5.75 13.41
N GLU A 176 -1.67 -5.40 14.70
CA GLU A 176 -2.50 -4.28 15.13
C GLU A 176 -2.08 -2.94 14.51
N GLN A 177 -0.79 -2.67 14.49
CA GLN A 177 -0.25 -1.45 13.87
C GLN A 177 -0.58 -1.40 12.38
N ARG A 178 -0.36 -2.51 11.65
CA ARG A 178 -0.62 -2.59 10.20
C ARG A 178 -2.11 -2.50 9.86
N VAL A 179 -2.98 -3.09 10.68
CA VAL A 179 -4.43 -2.96 10.53
C VAL A 179 -4.86 -1.51 10.75
N THR A 180 -4.43 -0.90 11.85
CA THR A 180 -4.73 0.51 12.17
C THR A 180 -4.27 1.44 11.03
N ALA A 181 -3.05 1.24 10.52
CA ALA A 181 -2.51 2.00 9.41
C ALA A 181 -3.32 1.85 8.11
N ARG A 182 -3.80 0.65 7.81
CA ARG A 182 -4.65 0.40 6.63
C ARG A 182 -6.03 1.04 6.77
N LEU A 183 -6.66 0.93 7.94
CA LEU A 183 -7.94 1.57 8.21
C LEU A 183 -7.84 3.09 8.07
N ALA A 184 -6.78 3.72 8.59
CA ALA A 184 -6.55 5.16 8.46
C ALA A 184 -6.44 5.62 6.98
N ARG A 185 -5.98 4.76 6.06
CA ARG A 185 -5.93 5.10 4.62
C ARG A 185 -7.30 5.16 3.97
N GLN A 186 -8.32 4.52 4.56
CA GLN A 186 -9.69 4.53 4.06
C GLN A 186 -10.34 5.92 4.16
N ASP A 187 -9.76 6.86 4.90
CA ASP A 187 -10.16 8.26 4.89
C ASP A 187 -10.16 8.89 3.48
N ILE A 188 -9.45 8.26 2.52
CA ILE A 188 -9.45 8.68 1.10
C ILE A 188 -10.87 8.72 0.51
N PHE A 189 -11.78 7.85 0.96
CA PHE A 189 -13.15 7.79 0.47
C PHE A 189 -13.99 9.01 0.87
N ASP A 190 -13.66 9.65 1.99
CA ASP A 190 -14.41 10.78 2.55
C ASP A 190 -13.72 12.13 2.33
N ARG A 191 -12.57 12.12 1.68
CA ARG A 191 -11.75 13.31 1.40
C ARG A 191 -12.48 14.31 0.51
N ARG A 192 -12.18 15.60 0.72
CA ARG A 192 -12.67 16.69 -0.11
C ARG A 192 -11.51 17.56 -0.62
N PRO A 193 -11.40 17.85 -1.93
CA PRO A 193 -12.22 17.30 -3.00
C PRO A 193 -12.05 15.79 -3.13
N ALA A 194 -13.14 15.09 -3.52
CA ALA A 194 -13.14 13.65 -3.65
C ALA A 194 -12.25 13.20 -4.83
N PRO A 195 -11.30 12.28 -4.63
CA PRO A 195 -10.55 11.67 -5.73
C PRO A 195 -11.43 10.69 -6.52
N LEU A 196 -11.10 10.46 -7.77
CA LEU A 196 -11.65 9.36 -8.56
C LEU A 196 -10.91 8.06 -8.19
N LEU A 197 -11.66 7.04 -7.80
CA LEU A 197 -11.11 5.75 -7.38
C LEU A 197 -11.68 4.65 -8.27
N SER A 198 -10.85 3.98 -9.03
CA SER A 198 -11.26 2.92 -9.95
C SER A 198 -10.46 1.65 -9.67
N PHE A 199 -11.18 0.56 -9.40
CA PHE A 199 -10.64 -0.73 -9.02
C PHE A 199 -11.14 -1.80 -9.99
N VAL A 200 -10.23 -2.52 -10.62
CA VAL A 200 -10.53 -3.76 -11.31
C VAL A 200 -10.00 -4.91 -10.46
N LEU A 201 -10.89 -5.78 -10.02
CA LEU A 201 -10.57 -6.94 -9.18
C LEU A 201 -10.70 -8.20 -10.01
N ASP A 202 -9.68 -9.05 -10.02
CA ASP A 202 -9.79 -10.37 -10.62
C ASP A 202 -10.82 -11.21 -9.86
N GLU A 203 -11.72 -11.89 -10.56
CA GLU A 203 -12.78 -12.68 -9.95
C GLU A 203 -12.26 -13.75 -8.99
N ALA A 204 -11.07 -14.32 -9.24
CA ALA A 204 -10.47 -15.34 -8.39
C ALA A 204 -10.29 -14.87 -6.94
N ILE A 205 -9.99 -13.59 -6.73
CA ILE A 205 -9.79 -13.06 -5.37
C ILE A 205 -11.10 -12.94 -4.59
N LEU A 206 -12.22 -12.79 -5.28
CA LEU A 206 -13.56 -12.71 -4.67
C LEU A 206 -14.10 -14.09 -4.27
N ARG A 207 -13.49 -15.16 -4.77
CA ARG A 207 -13.85 -16.54 -4.46
C ARG A 207 -13.00 -17.20 -3.37
N ARG A 208 -11.83 -16.59 -3.05
CA ARG A 208 -10.89 -17.14 -2.05
C ARG A 208 -11.31 -16.79 -0.64
N PRO A 209 -11.64 -17.76 0.21
CA PRO A 209 -12.15 -17.52 1.56
C PRO A 209 -10.99 -17.27 2.56
N TYR A 210 -10.18 -16.24 2.33
CA TYR A 210 -9.16 -15.83 3.29
C TYR A 210 -9.80 -15.49 4.64
N GLY A 211 -9.35 -16.14 5.71
CA GLY A 211 -9.97 -16.03 7.04
C GLY A 211 -11.28 -16.81 7.23
N GLY A 212 -11.71 -17.56 6.20
CA GLY A 212 -12.95 -18.34 6.22
C GLY A 212 -14.14 -17.65 5.56
N LYS A 213 -15.25 -18.40 5.41
CA LYS A 213 -16.46 -17.94 4.70
C LYS A 213 -17.09 -16.70 5.34
N ALA A 214 -17.09 -16.59 6.66
CA ALA A 214 -17.67 -15.44 7.36
C ALA A 214 -16.89 -14.15 7.05
N VAL A 215 -15.55 -14.21 7.02
CA VAL A 215 -14.69 -13.06 6.66
C VAL A 215 -14.91 -12.68 5.20
N LEU A 216 -14.97 -13.66 4.29
CA LEU A 216 -15.25 -13.41 2.88
C LEU A 216 -16.62 -12.76 2.69
N ARG A 217 -17.66 -13.23 3.40
CA ARG A 217 -19.01 -12.63 3.37
C ARG A 217 -18.95 -11.14 3.72
N GLY A 218 -18.36 -10.79 4.87
CA GLY A 218 -18.22 -9.37 5.28
C GLY A 218 -17.41 -8.55 4.28
N GLN A 219 -16.39 -9.15 3.65
CA GLN A 219 -15.59 -8.50 2.61
C GLN A 219 -16.42 -8.20 1.34
N LEU A 220 -17.26 -9.14 0.89
CA LEU A 220 -18.13 -8.92 -0.28
C LEU A 220 -19.21 -7.88 0.02
N GLU A 221 -19.84 -7.92 1.20
CA GLU A 221 -20.78 -6.91 1.67
C GLU A 221 -20.16 -5.52 1.68
N ASN A 222 -18.91 -5.39 2.14
CA ASN A 222 -18.17 -4.13 2.14
C ASN A 222 -17.91 -3.62 0.71
N LEU A 223 -17.58 -4.50 -0.24
CA LEU A 223 -17.41 -4.11 -1.65
C LEU A 223 -18.71 -3.55 -2.25
N LEU A 224 -19.86 -4.18 -1.96
CA LEU A 224 -21.16 -3.69 -2.38
C LEU A 224 -21.47 -2.31 -1.77
N LEU A 225 -21.14 -2.09 -0.50
CA LEU A 225 -21.34 -0.80 0.19
C LEU A 225 -20.45 0.29 -0.40
N ILE A 226 -19.15 0.02 -0.58
CA ILE A 226 -18.20 0.99 -1.12
C ILE A 226 -18.51 1.31 -2.59
N GLY A 227 -18.97 0.33 -3.37
CA GLY A 227 -19.36 0.50 -4.77
C GLY A 227 -20.55 1.43 -4.99
N GLN A 228 -21.32 1.80 -3.95
CA GLN A 228 -22.39 2.80 -4.02
C GLN A 228 -21.87 4.24 -3.97
N ARG A 229 -20.61 4.46 -3.66
CA ARG A 229 -20.03 5.81 -3.56
C ARG A 229 -19.84 6.41 -4.96
N ARG A 230 -20.23 7.68 -5.14
CA ARG A 230 -20.18 8.36 -6.44
C ARG A 230 -18.80 8.53 -7.08
N ASN A 231 -17.74 8.47 -6.26
CA ASN A 231 -16.36 8.62 -6.69
C ASN A 231 -15.59 7.29 -6.73
N VAL A 232 -16.30 6.17 -6.63
CA VAL A 232 -15.72 4.81 -6.63
C VAL A 232 -16.35 3.98 -7.73
N GLU A 233 -15.49 3.38 -8.54
CA GLU A 233 -15.86 2.38 -9.56
C GLU A 233 -15.22 1.06 -9.17
N ILE A 234 -16.02 0.01 -9.01
CA ILE A 234 -15.55 -1.36 -8.79
C ILE A 234 -15.99 -2.20 -9.99
N GLN A 235 -15.01 -2.80 -10.66
CA GLN A 235 -15.22 -3.71 -11.77
C GLN A 235 -14.55 -5.05 -11.48
N VAL A 236 -15.10 -6.12 -12.04
CA VAL A 236 -14.56 -7.47 -11.90
C VAL A 236 -14.05 -7.94 -13.25
N MET A 237 -12.81 -8.43 -13.29
CA MET A 237 -12.26 -9.16 -14.43
C MET A 237 -12.72 -10.62 -14.31
N PRO A 238 -13.57 -11.10 -15.25
CA PRO A 238 -14.06 -12.46 -15.19
C PRO A 238 -12.94 -13.50 -15.31
N ILE A 239 -13.08 -14.61 -14.60
CA ILE A 239 -12.08 -15.69 -14.57
C ILE A 239 -11.92 -16.40 -15.93
N ASP A 240 -12.95 -16.36 -16.74
CA ASP A 240 -13.02 -16.96 -18.08
C ASP A 240 -12.64 -15.98 -19.20
N ARG A 241 -12.17 -14.77 -18.85
CA ARG A 241 -11.72 -13.80 -19.85
C ARG A 241 -10.44 -14.28 -20.51
N GLU A 242 -10.51 -14.60 -21.82
CA GLU A 242 -9.39 -15.14 -22.60
C GLU A 242 -8.34 -14.09 -22.96
N ASP A 243 -8.76 -12.82 -23.15
CA ASP A 243 -7.93 -11.70 -23.62
C ASP A 243 -7.61 -10.68 -22.49
N ASN A 244 -7.21 -11.14 -21.31
CA ASN A 244 -6.89 -10.28 -20.18
C ASN A 244 -5.51 -9.59 -20.34
N ALA A 245 -5.51 -8.28 -20.59
CA ALA A 245 -4.28 -7.46 -20.69
C ALA A 245 -3.52 -7.31 -19.36
N GLY A 246 -4.09 -7.77 -18.27
CA GLY A 246 -3.50 -7.72 -16.92
C GLY A 246 -2.59 -8.90 -16.55
N VAL A 247 -2.20 -9.74 -17.52
CA VAL A 247 -1.35 -10.95 -17.31
C VAL A 247 -0.02 -10.68 -16.61
N ASN A 248 0.49 -9.45 -16.65
CA ASN A 248 1.75 -9.07 -16.00
C ASN A 248 1.61 -8.83 -14.49
N GLY A 249 0.43 -8.99 -13.92
CA GLY A 249 0.19 -8.89 -12.48
C GLY A 249 -0.40 -7.55 -12.02
N PRO A 250 -0.58 -7.40 -10.70
CA PRO A 250 -1.25 -6.26 -10.10
C PRO A 250 -0.40 -4.99 -10.14
N PHE A 251 -1.07 -3.85 -10.25
CA PHE A 251 -0.43 -2.53 -10.18
C PHE A 251 -1.43 -1.46 -9.74
N THR A 252 -0.89 -0.30 -9.36
CA THR A 252 -1.69 0.88 -9.05
C THR A 252 -1.08 2.09 -9.76
N VAL A 253 -1.90 2.89 -10.41
CA VAL A 253 -1.51 4.20 -10.93
C VAL A 253 -2.14 5.27 -10.07
N VAL A 254 -1.33 6.22 -9.60
CA VAL A 254 -1.81 7.39 -8.85
C VAL A 254 -1.51 8.65 -9.65
N THR A 255 -2.54 9.47 -9.86
CA THR A 255 -2.40 10.78 -10.47
C THR A 255 -2.51 11.86 -9.40
N ARG A 256 -1.51 12.74 -9.32
CA ARG A 256 -1.50 13.91 -8.43
C ARG A 256 -2.12 15.14 -9.09
N LYS A 257 -2.34 16.18 -8.29
CA LYS A 257 -2.90 17.48 -8.75
C LYS A 257 -2.08 18.15 -9.85
N ASP A 258 -0.77 17.91 -9.89
CA ASP A 258 0.14 18.41 -10.92
C ASP A 258 0.07 17.60 -12.23
N GLY A 259 -0.82 16.61 -12.31
CA GLY A 259 -1.00 15.75 -13.48
C GLY A 259 0.01 14.61 -13.58
N LYS A 260 1.02 14.56 -12.69
CA LYS A 260 2.00 13.47 -12.71
C LYS A 260 1.39 12.15 -12.29
N LYS A 261 1.77 11.11 -13.02
CA LYS A 261 1.35 9.74 -12.77
C LYS A 261 2.50 8.92 -12.18
N PHE A 262 2.19 8.17 -11.16
CA PHE A 262 3.12 7.28 -10.46
C PHE A 262 2.57 5.87 -10.53
N VAL A 263 3.43 4.89 -10.82
CA VAL A 263 3.04 3.47 -10.88
C VAL A 263 3.66 2.75 -9.69
N TYR A 264 2.83 2.02 -8.97
CA TYR A 264 3.26 1.15 -7.88
C TYR A 264 2.90 -0.29 -8.18
N ALA A 265 3.86 -1.18 -8.04
CA ALA A 265 3.66 -2.63 -8.09
C ALA A 265 4.30 -3.28 -6.86
N GLU A 266 3.69 -4.34 -6.35
CA GLU A 266 4.17 -5.07 -5.18
C GLU A 266 4.12 -6.57 -5.42
N ALA A 267 5.23 -7.25 -5.14
CA ALA A 267 5.34 -8.70 -5.14
C ALA A 267 6.24 -9.15 -3.98
N GLN A 268 5.82 -10.18 -3.24
CA GLN A 268 6.62 -10.80 -2.14
C GLN A 268 7.16 -9.80 -1.09
N GLY A 269 6.42 -8.71 -0.83
CA GLY A 269 6.87 -7.68 0.11
C GLY A 269 7.94 -6.73 -0.45
N ILE A 270 8.17 -6.77 -1.74
CA ILE A 270 9.02 -5.82 -2.47
C ILE A 270 8.09 -4.90 -3.24
N GLY A 271 8.17 -3.60 -2.98
CA GLY A 271 7.41 -2.58 -3.69
C GLY A 271 8.31 -1.82 -4.66
N SER A 272 7.85 -1.64 -5.88
CA SER A 272 8.49 -0.79 -6.89
C SER A 272 7.62 0.42 -7.16
N LEU A 273 8.17 1.61 -6.93
CA LEU A 273 7.53 2.88 -7.24
C LEU A 273 8.23 3.50 -8.46
N GLN A 274 7.53 3.52 -9.59
CA GLN A 274 8.00 4.14 -10.82
C GLN A 274 7.51 5.59 -10.87
N THR A 275 8.45 6.51 -11.10
CA THR A 275 8.21 7.95 -11.18
C THR A 275 8.38 8.51 -12.58
N ASP A 276 8.79 7.67 -13.53
CA ASP A 276 8.94 8.04 -14.94
C ASP A 276 7.57 8.39 -15.55
N PRO A 277 7.40 9.60 -16.08
CA PRO A 277 6.14 10.06 -16.67
C PRO A 277 5.66 9.19 -17.84
N GLU A 278 6.57 8.68 -18.67
CA GLU A 278 6.24 7.84 -19.82
C GLU A 278 5.64 6.51 -19.36
N GLN A 279 6.27 5.85 -18.39
CA GLN A 279 5.74 4.63 -17.76
C GLN A 279 4.40 4.87 -17.09
N GLY A 280 4.21 6.02 -16.48
CA GLY A 280 2.93 6.43 -15.90
C GLY A 280 1.80 6.49 -16.93
N VAL A 281 2.07 7.10 -18.08
CA VAL A 281 1.11 7.21 -19.21
C VAL A 281 0.81 5.84 -19.82
N LEU A 282 1.84 5.03 -20.12
CA LEU A 282 1.69 3.70 -20.70
C LEU A 282 0.90 2.76 -19.80
N THR A 283 1.18 2.80 -18.49
CA THR A 283 0.47 1.94 -17.53
C THR A 283 -0.98 2.38 -17.33
N ALA A 284 -1.27 3.69 -17.34
CA ALA A 284 -2.64 4.19 -17.32
C ALA A 284 -3.42 3.78 -18.59
N ALA A 285 -2.79 3.80 -19.77
CA ALA A 285 -3.39 3.31 -21.01
C ALA A 285 -3.69 1.81 -20.92
N ARG A 286 -2.76 1.01 -20.38
CA ARG A 286 -2.98 -0.44 -20.14
C ARG A 286 -4.15 -0.66 -19.17
N TYR A 287 -4.27 0.14 -18.10
CA TYR A 287 -5.40 0.08 -17.20
C TYR A 287 -6.73 0.33 -17.93
N GLY A 288 -6.76 1.28 -18.87
CA GLY A 288 -7.93 1.54 -19.70
C GLY A 288 -8.36 0.32 -20.51
N ILE A 289 -7.40 -0.45 -21.06
CA ILE A 289 -7.66 -1.72 -21.77
C ILE A 289 -8.21 -2.76 -20.79
N ILE A 290 -7.55 -3.00 -19.66
CA ILE A 290 -8.00 -3.95 -18.62
C ILE A 290 -9.43 -3.62 -18.19
N ARG A 291 -9.71 -2.34 -17.94
CA ARG A 291 -11.03 -1.86 -17.56
C ARG A 291 -12.09 -2.13 -18.65
N SER A 292 -11.74 -2.02 -19.91
CA SER A 292 -12.66 -2.31 -21.04
C SER A 292 -12.96 -3.80 -21.21
N GLN A 293 -12.08 -4.67 -20.72
CA GLN A 293 -12.21 -6.13 -20.75
C GLN A 293 -12.97 -6.66 -19.51
N ALA A 294 -13.01 -5.88 -18.43
CA ALA A 294 -13.76 -6.21 -17.21
C ALA A 294 -15.28 -6.04 -17.41
N LEU A 295 -16.07 -6.62 -16.53
CA LEU A 295 -17.50 -6.34 -16.44
C LEU A 295 -17.74 -4.85 -16.18
N SER A 296 -18.88 -4.32 -16.60
CA SER A 296 -19.30 -2.97 -16.21
C SER A 296 -19.44 -2.88 -14.67
N PRO A 297 -19.42 -1.67 -14.08
CA PRO A 297 -19.60 -1.51 -12.64
C PRO A 297 -20.88 -2.18 -12.12
N ARG A 298 -22.00 -2.08 -12.85
CA ARG A 298 -23.26 -2.71 -12.48
C ARG A 298 -23.18 -4.22 -12.51
N GLU A 299 -22.76 -4.82 -13.63
CA GLU A 299 -22.58 -6.27 -13.75
C GLU A 299 -21.61 -6.82 -12.71
N SER A 300 -20.60 -6.05 -12.33
CA SER A 300 -19.63 -6.42 -11.30
C SER A 300 -20.26 -6.49 -9.91
N LEU A 301 -21.13 -5.53 -9.56
CA LEU A 301 -21.87 -5.57 -8.30
C LEU A 301 -22.88 -6.72 -8.30
N ASP A 302 -23.57 -6.97 -9.41
CA ASP A 302 -24.49 -8.09 -9.57
C ASP A 302 -23.77 -9.45 -9.38
N LEU A 303 -22.55 -9.57 -9.92
CA LEU A 303 -21.70 -10.77 -9.73
C LEU A 303 -21.28 -10.92 -8.25
N ILE A 304 -20.85 -9.83 -7.59
CA ILE A 304 -20.47 -9.85 -6.17
C ILE A 304 -21.67 -10.26 -5.30
N GLU A 305 -22.85 -9.74 -5.59
CA GLU A 305 -24.09 -10.12 -4.89
C GLU A 305 -24.43 -11.60 -5.10
N GLY A 306 -24.30 -12.12 -6.32
CA GLY A 306 -24.45 -13.54 -6.64
C GLY A 306 -23.48 -14.44 -5.87
N LEU A 307 -22.18 -14.02 -5.77
CA LEU A 307 -21.18 -14.72 -4.97
C LEU A 307 -21.55 -14.72 -3.49
N LEU A 308 -22.00 -13.58 -2.96
CA LEU A 308 -22.44 -13.44 -1.56
C LEU A 308 -23.62 -14.37 -1.26
N GLY A 309 -24.58 -14.50 -2.18
CA GLY A 309 -25.73 -15.40 -2.05
C GLY A 309 -25.36 -16.89 -2.07
N SER A 310 -24.20 -17.26 -2.62
CA SER A 310 -23.70 -18.64 -2.72
C SER A 310 -22.84 -19.11 -1.54
N LEU A 311 -22.47 -18.23 -0.59
CA LEU A 311 -21.65 -18.54 0.59
C LEU A 311 -22.47 -19.16 1.73
#